data_f0da4eb52e8ee191bc6bc28ea1301198
#
_entry.id   f0da4eb52e8ee191bc6bc28ea1301198
#
_cell.length_a   1.000
_cell.length_b   1.000
_cell.length_c   1.000
_cell.angle_alpha   90.00
_cell.angle_beta   90.00
_cell.angle_gamma   90.00
#
_symmetry.space_group_name_H-M   'P 1'
#
loop_
_entity.id
_entity.type
_entity.pdbx_description
1 polymer ?
#
loop_
_entity_poly.entity_id
_entity_poly.type
_entity_poly.pdbx_seq_one_letter_code
_entity_poly.pdbx_strand_id
1 'polypeptide(L)'
;MNVAVAILILTLSALQAPPPNMSAIPAGDFWMGRVHFFLIDEVGWLERDRRDDLPAHRVYIDAFNMDKYETTNEEFARFAAATDASTPWYWVKGAVPKGEERFPVHDVTWFQADAYCKWAGKRLPTEAEWERAARGGLDRQKFSWGDGGLGLSGSDTDTQVSAEATNTKRAHVGSPTGPTTVGSYPPNGFGLHDMTGNVWEWTNDWYDRDYYSVTPDRNPPGPAKGVYKVIRGGGWSDDDDRNLMNHYRNFSDPSRGAPTIGFRCAKN
;
A
#
# COMPACT_ATOMS: atom_id res chain seq x y z
N MET A 1 31.83 20.57 -50.87
CA MET A 1 30.68 20.74 -49.95
C MET A 1 30.36 19.34 -49.40
N ASN A 2 30.82 19.05 -48.19
CA ASN A 2 30.54 17.79 -47.53
C ASN A 2 29.33 18.00 -46.61
N VAL A 3 28.21 17.33 -46.92
CA VAL A 3 27.02 17.30 -46.04
C VAL A 3 27.21 16.14 -45.09
N ALA A 4 27.46 16.47 -43.81
CA ALA A 4 27.49 15.46 -42.74
C ALA A 4 26.03 15.14 -42.36
N VAL A 5 25.61 13.89 -42.63
CA VAL A 5 24.32 13.37 -42.17
C VAL A 5 24.49 12.91 -40.72
N ALA A 6 23.90 13.66 -39.78
CA ALA A 6 23.82 13.23 -38.40
C ALA A 6 22.75 12.15 -38.25
N ILE A 7 23.17 10.93 -37.99
CA ILE A 7 22.26 9.82 -37.64
C ILE A 7 21.89 9.97 -36.15
N LEU A 8 20.64 10.37 -35.91
CA LEU A 8 20.05 10.40 -34.56
C LEU A 8 19.72 8.95 -34.16
N ILE A 9 20.57 8.34 -33.34
CA ILE A 9 20.29 7.04 -32.72
C ILE A 9 19.30 7.27 -31.60
N LEU A 10 18.01 7.04 -31.85
CA LEU A 10 17.02 6.88 -30.78
C LEU A 10 17.29 5.55 -30.09
N THR A 11 17.91 5.60 -28.90
CA THR A 11 17.96 4.46 -28.00
C THR A 11 16.56 4.22 -27.46
N LEU A 12 15.82 3.27 -28.05
CA LEU A 12 14.67 2.67 -27.38
C LEU A 12 15.21 1.97 -26.13
N SER A 13 14.99 2.57 -24.95
CA SER A 13 15.13 1.83 -23.70
C SER A 13 14.11 0.70 -23.74
N ALA A 14 14.57 -0.51 -24.04
CA ALA A 14 13.75 -1.70 -23.90
C ALA A 14 13.25 -1.74 -22.44
N LEU A 15 11.92 -1.67 -22.25
CA LEU A 15 11.30 -1.91 -20.97
C LEU A 15 11.73 -3.30 -20.51
N GLN A 16 12.67 -3.35 -19.58
CA GLN A 16 13.10 -4.60 -18.99
C GLN A 16 11.92 -5.21 -18.25
N ALA A 17 11.65 -6.49 -18.49
CA ALA A 17 10.59 -7.19 -17.78
C ALA A 17 10.77 -7.02 -16.25
N PRO A 18 9.69 -6.79 -15.49
CA PRO A 18 9.79 -6.64 -14.05
C PRO A 18 10.40 -7.90 -13.43
N PRO A 19 11.11 -7.77 -12.29
CA PRO A 19 11.63 -8.93 -11.57
C PRO A 19 10.52 -9.94 -11.26
N PRO A 20 10.83 -11.22 -11.13
CA PRO A 20 9.86 -12.25 -10.76
C PRO A 20 9.04 -11.80 -9.52
N ASN A 21 7.74 -12.02 -9.53
CA ASN A 21 6.78 -11.62 -8.49
C ASN A 21 6.61 -10.11 -8.26
N MET A 22 7.12 -9.26 -9.13
CA MET A 22 6.87 -7.82 -9.11
C MET A 22 5.97 -7.40 -10.27
N SER A 23 5.24 -6.30 -10.09
CA SER A 23 4.50 -5.60 -11.14
C SER A 23 5.20 -4.30 -11.48
N ALA A 24 5.30 -3.99 -12.77
CA ALA A 24 5.76 -2.70 -13.24
C ALA A 24 4.66 -1.66 -13.06
N ILE A 25 4.94 -0.60 -12.31
CA ILE A 25 4.05 0.54 -12.13
C ILE A 25 4.52 1.63 -13.09
N PRO A 26 3.70 2.02 -14.08
CA PRO A 26 4.12 3.00 -15.08
C PRO A 26 4.25 4.39 -14.46
N ALA A 27 5.21 5.16 -14.98
CA ALA A 27 5.33 6.57 -14.64
C ALA A 27 4.05 7.34 -15.01
N GLY A 28 3.74 8.39 -14.27
CA GLY A 28 2.62 9.28 -14.60
C GLY A 28 2.07 10.01 -13.40
N ASP A 29 1.16 10.94 -13.72
CA ASP A 29 0.43 11.71 -12.72
C ASP A 29 -0.75 10.93 -12.16
N PHE A 30 -1.13 11.27 -10.94
CA PHE A 30 -2.38 10.85 -10.33
C PHE A 30 -2.83 11.87 -9.27
N TRP A 31 -4.08 11.78 -8.85
CA TRP A 31 -4.57 12.54 -7.70
C TRP A 31 -4.28 11.75 -6.42
N MET A 32 -3.38 12.27 -5.60
CA MET A 32 -3.07 11.77 -4.27
C MET A 32 -4.00 12.41 -3.25
N GLY A 33 -4.51 11.62 -2.32
CA GLY A 33 -5.44 12.07 -1.30
C GLY A 33 -6.90 11.92 -1.66
N ARG A 34 -7.77 12.48 -0.81
CA ARG A 34 -9.20 12.31 -0.88
C ARG A 34 -9.85 13.31 -1.82
N VAL A 35 -10.45 12.81 -2.89
CA VAL A 35 -11.21 13.61 -3.88
C VAL A 35 -12.72 13.51 -3.66
N HIS A 36 -13.17 12.62 -2.75
CA HIS A 36 -14.57 12.44 -2.43
C HIS A 36 -14.95 13.29 -1.21
N PHE A 37 -16.14 13.85 -1.25
CA PHE A 37 -16.74 14.57 -0.16
C PHE A 37 -17.60 13.61 0.67
N PHE A 38 -17.51 13.69 1.99
CA PHE A 38 -18.39 12.97 2.90
C PHE A 38 -19.32 13.96 3.62
N LEU A 39 -20.61 13.66 3.75
CA LEU A 39 -21.57 14.50 4.48
C LEU A 39 -21.11 14.84 5.90
N ILE A 40 -20.41 13.93 6.55
CA ILE A 40 -19.82 14.15 7.88
C ILE A 40 -18.70 15.20 7.89
N ASP A 41 -18.15 15.57 6.74
CA ASP A 41 -17.19 16.68 6.63
C ASP A 41 -17.85 18.03 6.88
N GLU A 42 -19.15 18.18 6.57
CA GLU A 42 -19.92 19.41 6.83
C GLU A 42 -20.28 19.59 8.29
N VAL A 43 -20.62 18.52 8.98
CA VAL A 43 -21.10 18.59 10.38
C VAL A 43 -19.96 18.73 11.39
N GLY A 44 -18.70 18.69 10.96
CA GLY A 44 -17.56 18.93 11.85
C GLY A 44 -17.32 17.83 12.91
N TRP A 45 -17.99 16.69 12.76
CA TRP A 45 -17.93 15.57 13.70
C TRP A 45 -16.69 14.68 13.49
N LEU A 46 -16.02 14.84 12.33
CA LEU A 46 -14.71 14.22 12.15
C LEU A 46 -13.69 15.02 12.96
N GLU A 47 -13.04 14.32 13.86
CA GLU A 47 -11.86 14.85 14.52
C GLU A 47 -10.90 15.38 13.44
N ARG A 48 -10.29 16.51 13.74
CA ARG A 48 -9.35 17.17 12.83
C ARG A 48 -8.28 16.20 12.26
N ASP A 49 -7.99 15.12 12.97
CA ASP A 49 -7.00 14.10 12.60
C ASP A 49 -7.44 13.19 11.44
N ARG A 50 -8.73 13.16 11.10
CA ARG A 50 -9.26 12.39 9.97
C ARG A 50 -9.34 13.17 8.65
N ARG A 51 -8.66 14.32 8.56
CA ARG A 51 -8.53 15.15 7.35
C ARG A 51 -7.08 15.25 6.86
N ASP A 52 -6.25 14.34 7.30
CA ASP A 52 -4.83 14.29 6.95
C ASP A 52 -4.58 13.79 5.51
N ASP A 53 -5.64 13.31 4.86
CA ASP A 53 -5.70 12.95 3.45
C ASP A 53 -6.13 14.12 2.52
N LEU A 54 -6.18 15.34 3.06
CA LEU A 54 -6.50 16.58 2.36
C LEU A 54 -5.33 17.59 2.43
N PRO A 55 -5.21 18.48 1.42
CA PRO A 55 -5.99 18.53 0.17
C PRO A 55 -5.61 17.43 -0.79
N ALA A 56 -6.56 16.97 -1.60
CA ALA A 56 -6.18 16.17 -2.77
C ALA A 56 -5.34 17.02 -3.73
N HIS A 57 -4.25 16.47 -4.22
CA HIS A 57 -3.29 17.20 -5.08
C HIS A 57 -2.71 16.29 -6.17
N ARG A 58 -2.17 16.91 -7.23
CA ARG A 58 -1.53 16.17 -8.32
C ARG A 58 -0.12 15.80 -7.93
N VAL A 59 0.25 14.54 -8.14
CA VAL A 59 1.60 14.02 -7.92
C VAL A 59 2.03 13.22 -9.14
N TYR A 60 3.25 13.43 -9.58
CA TYR A 60 3.91 12.62 -10.60
C TYR A 60 4.84 11.61 -9.93
N ILE A 61 4.72 10.33 -10.28
CA ILE A 61 5.61 9.27 -9.83
C ILE A 61 6.36 8.70 -11.04
N ASP A 62 7.68 8.55 -10.92
CA ASP A 62 8.50 7.84 -11.90
C ASP A 62 8.13 6.34 -11.93
N ALA A 63 8.45 5.65 -13.03
CA ALA A 63 8.20 4.22 -13.12
C ALA A 63 9.03 3.44 -12.07
N PHE A 64 8.41 2.47 -11.43
CA PHE A 64 9.04 1.59 -10.45
C PHE A 64 8.40 0.20 -10.50
N ASN A 65 8.97 -0.74 -9.76
CA ASN A 65 8.39 -2.07 -9.58
C ASN A 65 7.93 -2.24 -8.14
N MET A 66 6.81 -2.95 -7.94
CA MET A 66 6.27 -3.27 -6.61
C MET A 66 5.96 -4.76 -6.52
N ASP A 67 6.20 -5.36 -5.36
CA ASP A 67 5.84 -6.76 -5.11
C ASP A 67 4.33 -6.95 -5.32
N LYS A 68 3.94 -8.01 -6.06
CA LYS A 68 2.55 -8.32 -6.36
C LYS A 68 1.74 -8.63 -5.13
N TYR A 69 2.40 -9.16 -4.13
CA TYR A 69 1.83 -9.61 -2.88
C TYR A 69 2.52 -8.94 -1.70
N GLU A 70 1.88 -8.95 -0.57
CA GLU A 70 2.51 -8.69 0.72
C GLU A 70 3.61 -9.74 0.96
N THR A 71 4.68 -9.36 1.68
CA THR A 71 5.75 -10.29 2.06
C THR A 71 5.19 -11.42 2.91
N THR A 72 5.44 -12.67 2.50
CA THR A 72 4.90 -13.85 3.18
C THR A 72 5.75 -14.30 4.37
N ASN A 73 5.15 -15.13 5.24
CA ASN A 73 5.85 -15.75 6.35
C ASN A 73 7.07 -16.56 5.89
N GLU A 74 6.94 -17.36 4.80
CA GLU A 74 8.06 -18.15 4.28
C GLU A 74 9.19 -17.27 3.72
N GLU A 75 8.87 -16.13 3.10
CA GLU A 75 9.85 -15.19 2.60
C GLU A 75 10.60 -14.51 3.75
N PHE A 76 9.88 -14.07 4.77
CA PHE A 76 10.48 -13.47 5.96
C PHE A 76 11.32 -14.48 6.75
N ALA A 77 10.93 -15.76 6.79
CA ALA A 77 11.72 -16.83 7.43
C ALA A 77 13.08 -17.02 6.75
N ARG A 78 13.14 -16.93 5.41
CA ARG A 78 14.42 -16.97 4.68
C ARG A 78 15.34 -15.80 5.06
N PHE A 79 14.78 -14.61 5.19
CA PHE A 79 15.52 -13.43 5.65
C PHE A 79 16.02 -13.61 7.09
N ALA A 80 15.15 -14.00 8.01
CA ALA A 80 15.52 -14.20 9.41
C ALA A 80 16.64 -15.22 9.57
N ALA A 81 16.56 -16.34 8.84
CA ALA A 81 17.60 -17.38 8.85
C ALA A 81 18.93 -16.92 8.24
N ALA A 82 18.88 -16.01 7.26
CA ALA A 82 20.09 -15.49 6.59
C ALA A 82 20.79 -14.36 7.35
N THR A 83 20.10 -13.66 8.25
CA THR A 83 20.58 -12.42 8.90
C THR A 83 20.56 -12.48 10.42
N ASP A 84 20.10 -13.58 11.00
CA ASP A 84 19.87 -13.72 12.45
C ASP A 84 18.88 -12.66 13.00
N ALA A 85 17.95 -12.20 12.13
CA ALA A 85 16.92 -11.26 12.52
C ALA A 85 15.88 -11.92 13.43
N SER A 86 15.32 -11.15 14.37
CA SER A 86 14.26 -11.65 15.24
C SER A 86 12.99 -11.99 14.45
N THR A 87 12.37 -13.10 14.79
CA THR A 87 11.12 -13.56 14.20
C THR A 87 9.90 -12.94 14.89
N PRO A 88 8.74 -12.85 14.22
CA PRO A 88 7.50 -12.42 14.84
C PRO A 88 7.16 -13.24 16.08
N TRP A 89 6.57 -12.61 17.09
CA TRP A 89 6.27 -13.26 18.38
C TRP A 89 5.29 -14.43 18.29
N TYR A 90 4.39 -14.43 17.27
CA TYR A 90 3.42 -15.51 17.08
C TYR A 90 4.03 -16.77 16.46
N TRP A 91 5.29 -16.73 16.02
CA TRP A 91 6.00 -17.91 15.55
C TRP A 91 6.52 -18.74 16.71
N VAL A 92 5.97 -19.92 16.90
CA VAL A 92 6.36 -20.80 18.00
C VAL A 92 7.79 -21.27 17.82
N LYS A 93 8.68 -20.89 18.77
CA LYS A 93 10.13 -21.16 18.70
C LYS A 93 10.80 -20.67 17.41
N GLY A 94 10.30 -19.56 16.87
CA GLY A 94 10.83 -18.96 15.64
C GLY A 94 10.46 -19.71 14.34
N ALA A 95 9.55 -20.69 14.40
CA ALA A 95 9.09 -21.41 13.23
C ALA A 95 7.77 -20.85 12.71
N VAL A 96 7.66 -20.72 11.38
CA VAL A 96 6.41 -20.34 10.71
C VAL A 96 5.27 -21.29 11.12
N PRO A 97 4.08 -20.79 11.49
CA PRO A 97 2.94 -21.64 11.79
C PRO A 97 2.60 -22.52 10.57
N LYS A 98 2.34 -23.79 10.84
CA LYS A 98 2.06 -24.78 9.79
C LYS A 98 0.80 -24.41 9.02
N GLY A 99 0.91 -24.31 7.70
CA GLY A 99 -0.19 -23.94 6.80
C GLY A 99 -0.32 -22.43 6.58
N GLU A 100 0.51 -21.61 7.24
CA GLU A 100 0.52 -20.16 7.10
C GLU A 100 1.77 -19.65 6.35
N GLU A 101 2.47 -20.52 5.66
CA GLU A 101 3.69 -20.18 4.92
C GLU A 101 3.46 -19.06 3.91
N ARG A 102 2.28 -19.07 3.28
CA ARG A 102 1.86 -18.05 2.30
C ARG A 102 0.94 -16.97 2.86
N PHE A 103 0.75 -16.88 4.15
CA PHE A 103 0.08 -15.74 4.77
C PHE A 103 1.06 -14.57 4.83
N PRO A 104 0.58 -13.30 4.82
CA PRO A 104 1.47 -12.16 5.01
C PRO A 104 2.14 -12.24 6.37
N VAL A 105 3.43 -11.92 6.43
CA VAL A 105 4.08 -11.72 7.71
C VAL A 105 3.52 -10.45 8.36
N HIS A 106 3.17 -10.54 9.63
CA HIS A 106 2.68 -9.42 10.42
C HIS A 106 3.38 -9.34 11.78
N ASP A 107 3.01 -8.41 12.63
CA ASP A 107 3.72 -8.16 13.89
C ASP A 107 5.22 -7.88 13.70
N VAL A 108 5.58 -7.30 12.58
CA VAL A 108 6.93 -6.85 12.27
C VAL A 108 7.03 -5.33 12.46
N THR A 109 8.13 -4.88 13.03
CA THR A 109 8.44 -3.45 13.14
C THR A 109 8.76 -2.87 11.75
N TRP A 110 8.66 -1.54 11.62
CA TRP A 110 9.10 -0.84 10.42
C TRP A 110 10.58 -1.15 10.09
N PHE A 111 11.43 -1.21 11.13
CA PHE A 111 12.86 -1.49 10.96
C PHE A 111 13.12 -2.90 10.41
N GLN A 112 12.33 -3.89 10.84
CA GLN A 112 12.41 -5.25 10.29
C GLN A 112 11.94 -5.32 8.85
N ALA A 113 10.86 -4.61 8.51
CA ALA A 113 10.34 -4.52 7.15
C ALA A 113 11.35 -3.85 6.20
N ASP A 114 11.94 -2.72 6.61
CA ASP A 114 12.97 -2.01 5.85
C ASP A 114 14.25 -2.87 5.68
N ALA A 115 14.68 -3.54 6.75
CA ALA A 115 15.83 -4.46 6.70
C ALA A 115 15.59 -5.64 5.73
N TYR A 116 14.38 -6.23 5.75
CA TYR A 116 13.99 -7.28 4.80
C TYR A 116 14.04 -6.76 3.36
N CYS A 117 13.40 -5.62 3.07
CA CYS A 117 13.40 -5.08 1.71
C CYS A 117 14.84 -4.81 1.21
N LYS A 118 15.70 -4.26 2.06
CA LYS A 118 17.12 -4.03 1.73
C LYS A 118 17.89 -5.33 1.48
N TRP A 119 17.68 -6.34 2.31
CA TRP A 119 18.26 -7.66 2.12
C TRP A 119 17.85 -8.29 0.78
N ALA A 120 16.58 -8.11 0.40
CA ALA A 120 16.03 -8.57 -0.87
C ALA A 120 16.48 -7.71 -2.08
N GLY A 121 17.33 -6.70 -1.91
CA GLY A 121 17.75 -5.76 -2.97
C GLY A 121 16.62 -4.82 -3.42
N LYS A 122 15.72 -4.50 -2.50
CA LYS A 122 14.53 -3.66 -2.66
C LYS A 122 14.50 -2.56 -1.59
N ARG A 123 13.40 -1.85 -1.47
CA ARG A 123 13.10 -0.85 -0.44
C ARG A 123 11.62 -0.86 -0.09
N LEU A 124 11.23 -0.25 1.02
CA LEU A 124 9.82 0.07 1.24
C LEU A 124 9.35 1.10 0.19
N PRO A 125 8.10 1.04 -0.27
CA PRO A 125 7.52 2.08 -1.13
C PRO A 125 7.37 3.39 -0.35
N THR A 126 7.44 4.53 -1.03
CA THR A 126 6.92 5.78 -0.45
C THR A 126 5.40 5.70 -0.36
N GLU A 127 4.80 6.54 0.49
CA GLU A 127 3.34 6.63 0.59
C GLU A 127 2.68 6.96 -0.76
N ALA A 128 3.28 7.88 -1.51
CA ALA A 128 2.80 8.28 -2.83
C ALA A 128 2.91 7.14 -3.87
N GLU A 129 3.99 6.37 -3.84
CA GLU A 129 4.15 5.17 -4.67
C GLU A 129 3.10 4.11 -4.33
N TRP A 130 2.88 3.90 -3.03
CA TRP A 130 1.89 2.94 -2.55
C TRP A 130 0.48 3.32 -3.04
N GLU A 131 0.07 4.59 -2.87
CA GLU A 131 -1.26 5.05 -3.29
C GLU A 131 -1.44 4.97 -4.81
N ARG A 132 -0.43 5.40 -5.59
CA ARG A 132 -0.47 5.23 -7.05
C ARG A 132 -0.64 3.76 -7.45
N ALA A 133 0.10 2.87 -6.81
CA ALA A 133 0.04 1.44 -7.05
C ALA A 133 -1.33 0.85 -6.66
N ALA A 134 -1.89 1.23 -5.51
CA ALA A 134 -3.20 0.81 -5.04
C ALA A 134 -4.32 1.22 -6.00
N ARG A 135 -4.25 2.42 -6.57
CA ARG A 135 -5.24 2.90 -7.54
C ARG A 135 -5.29 2.08 -8.83
N GLY A 136 -4.25 1.31 -9.17
CA GLY A 136 -4.28 0.38 -10.30
C GLY A 136 -4.62 1.00 -11.65
N GLY A 137 -4.36 2.31 -11.84
CA GLY A 137 -4.75 3.07 -13.03
C GLY A 137 -6.15 3.69 -12.96
N LEU A 138 -6.93 3.42 -11.90
CA LEU A 138 -8.24 4.03 -11.64
C LEU A 138 -8.06 5.32 -10.83
N ASP A 139 -7.81 6.42 -11.52
CA ASP A 139 -7.64 7.72 -10.88
C ASP A 139 -8.94 8.18 -10.20
N ARG A 140 -8.82 8.77 -9.00
CA ARG A 140 -9.93 9.30 -8.20
C ARG A 140 -10.97 8.28 -7.68
N GLN A 141 -10.76 6.98 -7.87
CA GLN A 141 -11.68 5.97 -7.35
C GLN A 141 -11.40 5.66 -5.87
N LYS A 142 -12.45 5.26 -5.13
CA LYS A 142 -12.36 4.97 -3.68
C LYS A 142 -11.46 3.78 -3.39
N PHE A 143 -11.63 2.68 -4.13
CA PHE A 143 -10.95 1.41 -3.91
C PHE A 143 -10.12 1.01 -5.14
N SER A 144 -9.27 0.02 -4.98
CA SER A 144 -8.42 -0.54 -6.04
C SER A 144 -9.19 -1.19 -7.21
N TRP A 145 -10.50 -1.38 -7.07
CA TRP A 145 -11.43 -1.91 -8.10
C TRP A 145 -12.49 -0.91 -8.56
N GLY A 146 -12.51 0.32 -8.05
CA GLY A 146 -13.50 1.35 -8.38
C GLY A 146 -14.21 1.94 -7.16
N ASP A 147 -15.40 2.52 -7.37
CA ASP A 147 -16.16 3.20 -6.31
C ASP A 147 -17.13 2.29 -5.54
N GLY A 148 -17.32 1.04 -5.97
CA GLY A 148 -18.20 0.11 -5.28
C GLY A 148 -17.67 -0.28 -3.90
N GLY A 149 -18.37 0.12 -2.83
CA GLY A 149 -18.02 -0.20 -1.45
C GLY A 149 -18.07 -1.69 -1.13
N LEU A 150 -17.55 -2.05 0.04
CA LEU A 150 -17.57 -3.41 0.57
C LEU A 150 -18.87 -3.74 1.31
N GLY A 151 -19.69 -2.71 1.63
CA GLY A 151 -20.92 -2.85 2.36
C GLY A 151 -20.73 -3.06 3.86
N LEU A 152 -19.59 -2.62 4.38
CA LEU A 152 -19.25 -2.64 5.81
C LEU A 152 -19.88 -1.44 6.54
N SER A 153 -19.71 -1.39 7.86
CA SER A 153 -20.11 -0.25 8.66
C SER A 153 -19.40 1.03 8.19
N GLY A 154 -20.05 2.19 8.26
CA GLY A 154 -19.48 3.46 7.81
C GLY A 154 -19.49 3.67 6.30
N SER A 155 -20.12 2.79 5.52
CA SER A 155 -20.36 3.06 4.11
C SER A 155 -21.14 4.36 3.95
N ASP A 156 -20.70 5.18 3.00
CA ASP A 156 -21.30 6.48 2.71
C ASP A 156 -22.77 6.30 2.34
N THR A 157 -23.70 6.91 3.11
CA THR A 157 -25.14 6.78 2.87
C THR A 157 -25.61 7.40 1.56
N ASP A 158 -24.72 8.11 0.85
CA ASP A 158 -24.98 8.70 -0.47
C ASP A 158 -24.94 7.70 -1.63
N THR A 159 -24.34 6.55 -1.45
CA THR A 159 -24.54 5.42 -2.33
C THR A 159 -25.49 4.46 -1.64
N GLN A 160 -26.75 4.41 -2.12
CA GLN A 160 -27.61 3.26 -1.83
C GLN A 160 -26.91 2.02 -2.40
N VAL A 161 -26.02 1.45 -1.57
CA VAL A 161 -25.42 0.17 -1.87
C VAL A 161 -26.58 -0.82 -1.75
N SER A 162 -27.11 -1.24 -2.91
CA SER A 162 -28.02 -2.37 -2.92
C SER A 162 -27.36 -3.52 -2.16
N ALA A 163 -28.14 -4.29 -1.38
CA ALA A 163 -27.66 -5.44 -0.63
C ALA A 163 -26.90 -6.50 -1.51
N GLU A 164 -26.91 -6.33 -2.82
CA GLU A 164 -26.18 -7.13 -3.82
C GLU A 164 -24.71 -6.70 -3.99
N ALA A 165 -24.31 -5.54 -3.47
CA ALA A 165 -22.96 -4.97 -3.65
C ALA A 165 -22.01 -5.18 -2.46
N THR A 166 -22.27 -6.12 -1.56
CA THR A 166 -21.28 -6.55 -0.58
C THR A 166 -20.10 -7.22 -1.29
N ASN A 167 -19.07 -6.45 -1.55
CA ASN A 167 -17.91 -6.89 -2.36
C ASN A 167 -16.85 -7.64 -1.50
N THR A 168 -17.31 -8.43 -0.52
CA THR A 168 -16.47 -9.31 0.31
C THR A 168 -15.64 -10.31 -0.52
N LYS A 169 -15.91 -10.40 -1.85
CA LYS A 169 -15.10 -11.16 -2.80
C LYS A 169 -13.91 -10.37 -3.36
N ARG A 170 -13.72 -9.12 -2.96
CA ARG A 170 -12.68 -8.23 -3.48
C ARG A 170 -11.53 -8.02 -2.51
N ALA A 171 -11.77 -8.17 -1.21
CA ALA A 171 -10.77 -7.95 -0.16
C ALA A 171 -11.04 -8.81 1.07
N HIS A 172 -9.99 -9.12 1.83
CA HIS A 172 -10.09 -9.82 3.12
C HIS A 172 -10.18 -8.80 4.26
N VAL A 173 -11.40 -8.56 4.73
CA VAL A 173 -11.75 -7.53 5.73
C VAL A 173 -12.84 -8.04 6.66
N GLY A 174 -12.99 -7.41 7.83
CA GLY A 174 -14.02 -7.78 8.82
C GLY A 174 -13.87 -9.23 9.33
N SER A 175 -12.68 -9.80 9.25
CA SER A 175 -12.41 -11.18 9.70
C SER A 175 -12.16 -11.21 11.20
N PRO A 176 -12.75 -12.14 11.95
CA PRO A 176 -12.45 -12.31 13.37
C PRO A 176 -11.21 -13.19 13.62
N THR A 177 -10.64 -13.80 12.60
CA THR A 177 -9.68 -14.91 12.77
C THR A 177 -8.25 -14.61 12.33
N GLY A 178 -8.00 -13.46 11.68
CA GLY A 178 -6.65 -13.11 11.20
C GLY A 178 -6.57 -12.98 9.69
N PRO A 179 -5.35 -12.80 9.15
CA PRO A 179 -5.10 -12.65 7.72
C PRO A 179 -5.36 -13.95 6.95
N THR A 180 -5.29 -13.90 5.62
CA THR A 180 -5.43 -15.06 4.74
C THR A 180 -4.24 -15.16 3.78
N THR A 181 -4.17 -16.23 3.01
CA THR A 181 -3.16 -16.45 1.97
C THR A 181 -3.12 -15.26 1.01
N VAL A 182 -1.94 -14.70 0.77
CA VAL A 182 -1.75 -13.60 -0.18
C VAL A 182 -2.23 -13.98 -1.58
N GLY A 183 -2.84 -13.05 -2.30
CA GLY A 183 -3.36 -13.29 -3.64
C GLY A 183 -4.66 -14.07 -3.69
N SER A 184 -5.36 -14.24 -2.58
CA SER A 184 -6.68 -14.91 -2.53
C SER A 184 -7.77 -14.11 -3.23
N TYR A 185 -7.57 -12.82 -3.44
CA TYR A 185 -8.52 -11.91 -4.07
C TYR A 185 -8.00 -11.38 -5.42
N PRO A 186 -8.91 -10.92 -6.31
CA PRO A 186 -8.51 -10.44 -7.62
C PRO A 186 -7.53 -9.26 -7.54
N PRO A 187 -6.54 -9.18 -8.45
CA PRO A 187 -5.62 -8.06 -8.51
C PRO A 187 -6.29 -6.79 -9.03
N ASN A 188 -5.67 -5.64 -8.77
CA ASN A 188 -6.01 -4.38 -9.39
C ASN A 188 -5.49 -4.28 -10.85
N GLY A 189 -5.71 -3.14 -11.51
CA GLY A 189 -5.32 -2.92 -12.90
C GLY A 189 -3.81 -2.95 -13.18
N PHE A 190 -2.96 -2.87 -12.13
CA PHE A 190 -1.51 -3.05 -12.23
C PHE A 190 -1.05 -4.47 -11.84
N GLY A 191 -1.98 -5.38 -11.58
CA GLY A 191 -1.68 -6.77 -11.22
C GLY A 191 -1.19 -6.94 -9.78
N LEU A 192 -1.51 -5.99 -8.90
CA LEU A 192 -1.22 -6.05 -7.46
C LEU A 192 -2.42 -6.61 -6.70
N HIS A 193 -2.16 -7.57 -5.83
CA HIS A 193 -3.17 -8.17 -4.96
C HIS A 193 -3.17 -7.51 -3.59
N ASP A 194 -4.29 -7.63 -2.89
CA ASP A 194 -4.43 -7.30 -1.47
C ASP A 194 -4.04 -5.84 -1.12
N MET A 195 -4.20 -4.91 -2.09
CA MET A 195 -4.00 -3.47 -1.87
C MET A 195 -5.10 -2.86 -0.98
N THR A 196 -6.11 -3.64 -0.63
CA THR A 196 -7.18 -3.32 0.30
C THR A 196 -7.42 -4.53 1.19
N GLY A 197 -7.30 -4.36 2.51
CA GLY A 197 -7.49 -5.43 3.49
C GLY A 197 -6.27 -6.32 3.65
N ASN A 198 -6.45 -7.51 4.21
CA ASN A 198 -5.47 -8.48 4.64
C ASN A 198 -4.57 -7.92 5.74
N VAL A 199 -3.50 -7.17 5.44
CA VAL A 199 -2.73 -6.44 6.44
C VAL A 199 -2.47 -4.99 6.01
N TRP A 200 -2.44 -4.08 6.97
CA TRP A 200 -1.87 -2.76 6.79
C TRP A 200 -0.42 -2.88 6.34
N GLU A 201 0.04 -1.97 5.50
CA GLU A 201 1.37 -2.04 4.94
C GLU A 201 2.24 -0.85 5.33
N TRP A 202 3.42 -1.13 5.91
CA TRP A 202 4.42 -0.11 6.17
C TRP A 202 4.87 0.57 4.88
N THR A 203 4.91 1.91 4.90
CA THR A 203 5.59 2.71 3.88
C THR A 203 6.88 3.33 4.42
N ASN A 204 7.68 3.92 3.53
CA ASN A 204 8.93 4.57 3.92
C ASN A 204 8.73 5.87 4.69
N ASP A 205 7.58 6.51 4.54
CA ASP A 205 7.35 7.89 4.96
C ASP A 205 7.14 8.00 6.47
N TRP A 206 7.70 9.07 7.04
CA TRP A 206 7.25 9.53 8.34
C TRP A 206 5.86 10.13 8.21
N TYR A 207 5.03 9.90 9.21
CA TYR A 207 3.71 10.51 9.26
C TYR A 207 3.82 11.97 9.69
N ASP A 208 3.23 12.84 8.90
CA ASP A 208 2.91 14.22 9.26
C ASP A 208 1.52 14.52 8.71
N ARG A 209 0.68 15.05 9.61
CA ARG A 209 -0.72 15.32 9.32
C ARG A 209 -0.92 16.36 8.22
N ASP A 210 -0.09 17.39 8.19
CA ASP A 210 -0.23 18.53 7.31
C ASP A 210 0.64 18.37 6.03
N TYR A 211 1.30 17.22 5.85
CA TYR A 211 2.25 16.99 4.76
C TYR A 211 1.65 17.21 3.38
N TYR A 212 0.39 16.83 3.15
CA TYR A 212 -0.28 16.98 1.86
C TYR A 212 -0.43 18.44 1.41
N SER A 213 -0.35 19.41 2.33
CA SER A 213 -0.35 20.85 2.03
C SER A 213 0.97 21.36 1.46
N VAL A 214 2.05 20.60 1.64
CA VAL A 214 3.43 21.01 1.28
C VAL A 214 4.16 19.97 0.45
N THR A 215 3.45 18.92 0.02
CA THR A 215 4.00 17.80 -0.76
C THR A 215 4.60 18.29 -2.07
N PRO A 216 5.82 17.88 -2.43
CA PRO A 216 6.36 18.12 -3.78
C PRO A 216 5.52 17.44 -4.86
N ASP A 217 5.40 18.08 -6.02
CA ASP A 217 4.60 17.58 -7.15
C ASP A 217 5.19 16.32 -7.80
N ARG A 218 6.47 15.99 -7.52
CA ARG A 218 7.16 14.87 -8.14
C ARG A 218 7.89 14.02 -7.11
N ASN A 219 7.63 12.71 -7.14
CA ASN A 219 8.27 11.69 -6.30
C ASN A 219 8.38 12.13 -4.83
N PRO A 220 7.26 12.47 -4.16
CA PRO A 220 7.31 12.93 -2.78
C PRO A 220 8.02 11.90 -1.89
N PRO A 221 9.06 12.32 -1.13
CA PRO A 221 9.82 11.38 -0.30
C PRO A 221 9.22 11.18 1.10
N GLY A 222 8.13 11.87 1.42
CA GLY A 222 7.63 12.01 2.78
C GLY A 222 8.39 13.07 3.60
N PRO A 223 7.92 13.38 4.82
CA PRO A 223 8.61 14.24 5.76
C PRO A 223 10.00 13.70 6.11
N ALA A 224 10.98 14.57 6.29
CA ALA A 224 12.36 14.18 6.62
C ALA A 224 12.51 13.53 8.01
N LYS A 225 11.56 13.77 8.92
CA LYS A 225 11.53 13.26 10.30
C LYS A 225 10.09 13.17 10.80
N GLY A 226 9.85 12.32 11.77
CA GLY A 226 8.57 12.16 12.45
C GLY A 226 8.69 11.25 13.68
N VAL A 227 7.57 10.95 14.29
CA VAL A 227 7.45 10.03 15.43
C VAL A 227 6.87 8.70 14.96
N TYR A 228 5.93 8.73 14.03
CA TYR A 228 5.22 7.59 13.49
C TYR A 228 5.55 7.38 12.01
N LYS A 229 5.40 6.16 11.54
CA LYS A 229 5.48 5.81 10.11
C LYS A 229 4.08 5.61 9.55
N VAL A 230 3.91 5.99 8.28
CA VAL A 230 2.64 5.80 7.57
C VAL A 230 2.42 4.31 7.30
N ILE A 231 1.18 3.86 7.51
CA ILE A 231 0.67 2.56 7.08
C ILE A 231 -0.55 2.75 6.19
N ARG A 232 -0.77 1.84 5.23
CA ARG A 232 -1.79 1.96 4.20
C ARG A 232 -2.54 0.65 3.98
N GLY A 233 -3.74 0.72 3.37
CA GLY A 233 -4.47 -0.40 2.81
C GLY A 233 -5.58 -0.99 3.66
N GLY A 234 -5.55 -0.79 4.96
CA GLY A 234 -6.45 -1.51 5.87
C GLY A 234 -5.97 -2.93 6.17
N GLY A 235 -6.53 -3.55 7.17
CA GLY A 235 -6.21 -4.91 7.58
C GLY A 235 -7.42 -5.82 7.69
N TRP A 236 -7.18 -7.09 7.96
CA TRP A 236 -8.20 -8.13 8.05
C TRP A 236 -9.31 -7.85 9.08
N SER A 237 -9.04 -7.08 10.12
CA SER A 237 -10.01 -6.75 11.18
C SER A 237 -10.81 -5.49 10.94
N ASP A 238 -10.46 -4.70 9.91
CA ASP A 238 -11.19 -3.46 9.62
C ASP A 238 -12.58 -3.78 9.08
N ASP A 239 -13.58 -3.13 9.65
CA ASP A 239 -15.00 -3.29 9.35
C ASP A 239 -15.68 -1.98 8.92
N ASP A 240 -14.89 -0.95 8.60
CA ASP A 240 -15.32 0.36 8.12
C ASP A 240 -14.73 0.63 6.73
N ASP A 241 -15.59 0.75 5.73
CA ASP A 241 -15.21 1.02 4.33
C ASP A 241 -14.27 2.22 4.19
N ARG A 242 -14.40 3.23 5.06
CA ARG A 242 -13.60 4.45 5.00
C ARG A 242 -12.12 4.19 5.27
N ASN A 243 -11.82 3.26 6.17
CA ASN A 243 -10.44 2.89 6.52
C ASN A 243 -9.73 2.10 5.40
N LEU A 244 -10.50 1.61 4.43
CA LEU A 244 -10.08 0.70 3.38
C LEU A 244 -9.91 1.40 2.02
N MET A 245 -10.21 2.71 1.96
CA MET A 245 -10.10 3.48 0.72
C MET A 245 -8.64 3.76 0.35
N ASN A 246 -8.38 3.84 -0.95
CA ASN A 246 -7.03 4.09 -1.51
C ASN A 246 -6.33 5.31 -0.92
N HIS A 247 -7.09 6.36 -0.58
CA HIS A 247 -6.55 7.61 -0.04
C HIS A 247 -6.39 7.60 1.49
N TYR A 248 -7.02 6.64 2.20
CA TYR A 248 -7.00 6.65 3.67
C TYR A 248 -5.59 6.44 4.20
N ARG A 249 -5.20 7.32 5.11
CA ARG A 249 -3.90 7.31 5.78
C ARG A 249 -4.06 6.83 7.21
N ASN A 250 -3.13 6.02 7.66
CA ASN A 250 -2.99 5.68 9.06
C ASN A 250 -1.50 5.65 9.43
N PHE A 251 -1.19 5.54 10.69
CA PHE A 251 0.19 5.57 11.17
C PHE A 251 0.38 4.65 12.39
N SER A 252 1.63 4.22 12.59
CA SER A 252 2.01 3.40 13.74
C SER A 252 3.41 3.70 14.22
N ASP A 253 3.70 3.33 15.46
CA ASP A 253 5.03 3.42 16.06
C ASP A 253 6.00 2.49 15.33
N PRO A 254 7.08 3.01 14.70
CA PRO A 254 8.00 2.19 13.91
C PRO A 254 8.72 1.12 14.72
N SER A 255 8.78 1.23 16.03
CA SER A 255 9.44 0.28 16.94
C SER A 255 8.54 -0.89 17.35
N ARG A 256 7.25 -0.87 16.96
CA ARG A 256 6.26 -1.87 17.34
C ARG A 256 5.64 -2.53 16.13
N GLY A 257 5.48 -3.84 16.18
CA GLY A 257 4.60 -4.58 15.29
C GLY A 257 3.17 -4.59 15.80
N ALA A 258 2.24 -4.98 14.95
CA ALA A 258 0.85 -5.26 15.32
C ALA A 258 0.30 -6.42 14.49
N PRO A 259 -0.70 -7.18 15.00
CA PRO A 259 -1.26 -8.34 14.31
C PRO A 259 -1.88 -8.03 12.94
N THR A 260 -2.14 -6.76 12.68
CA THR A 260 -2.74 -6.28 11.44
C THR A 260 -1.74 -5.56 10.53
N ILE A 261 -0.44 -5.48 10.88
CA ILE A 261 0.55 -4.71 10.12
C ILE A 261 1.63 -5.61 9.56
N GLY A 262 1.75 -5.63 8.25
CA GLY A 262 2.80 -6.24 7.45
C GLY A 262 3.43 -5.24 6.49
N PHE A 263 3.87 -5.69 5.31
CA PHE A 263 4.49 -4.82 4.30
C PHE A 263 4.66 -5.53 2.96
N ARG A 264 4.91 -4.75 1.92
CA ARG A 264 5.49 -5.19 0.63
C ARG A 264 6.63 -4.27 0.22
N CYS A 265 7.49 -4.72 -0.69
CA CYS A 265 8.63 -3.94 -1.13
C CYS A 265 8.42 -3.35 -2.54
N ALA A 266 9.16 -2.26 -2.80
CA ALA A 266 9.31 -1.63 -4.10
C ALA A 266 10.76 -1.70 -4.59
N LYS A 267 10.96 -1.47 -5.89
CA LYS A 267 12.28 -1.43 -6.54
C LYS A 267 12.25 -0.45 -7.72
N ASN A 268 13.29 0.35 -7.84
CA ASN A 268 13.50 1.24 -8.99
C ASN A 268 13.98 0.46 -10.22
#